data_451b4515bafb56ea5581150e45e0f54a
#
_entry.id   451b4515bafb56ea5581150e45e0f54a
#
_cell.length_a   1.000
_cell.length_b   1.000
_cell.length_c   1.000
_cell.angle_alpha   90.00
_cell.angle_beta   90.00
_cell.angle_gamma   90.00
#
_symmetry.space_group_name_H-M   'P 1'
#
loop_
_entity.id
_entity.type
_entity.pdbx_description
1 polymer ?
#
loop_
_entity_poly.entity_id
_entity_poly.type
_entity_poly.pdbx_seq_one_letter_code
_entity_poly.pdbx_strand_id
1 'polypeptide(L)'
;MLIRVAAALVVAVLLAGSAAAQSPTLTLDGKVKHAQHFVLDDLKKLPAQHADVTYQTDRGPVTASFTGVLLWSLIEAAGGLDDSEKNAAVHHAIRVTAKDSYVMVTSTGEIAPDLGGKQALVAYERDGKPLDDFRIVMPGDKHGARNVRDVITITVE
;
A
#
# COMPACT_ATOMS: atom_id res chain seq x y z
N MET A 1 38.84 -19.29 -63.14
CA MET A 1 37.60 -19.74 -62.49
C MET A 1 37.64 -19.20 -61.08
N LEU A 2 37.04 -18.03 -60.84
CA LEU A 2 37.06 -17.34 -59.52
C LEU A 2 35.73 -17.62 -58.86
N ILE A 3 35.79 -18.30 -57.72
CA ILE A 3 34.62 -18.51 -56.83
C ILE A 3 34.54 -17.34 -55.86
N ARG A 4 33.49 -16.52 -55.97
CA ARG A 4 33.18 -15.46 -55.01
C ARG A 4 32.34 -16.06 -53.89
N VAL A 5 32.89 -16.10 -52.67
CA VAL A 5 32.14 -16.43 -51.44
C VAL A 5 31.55 -15.14 -50.94
N ALA A 6 30.22 -15.04 -50.92
CA ALA A 6 29.49 -13.93 -50.30
C ALA A 6 29.26 -14.29 -48.84
N ALA A 7 29.85 -13.52 -47.93
CA ALA A 7 29.59 -13.60 -46.50
C ALA A 7 28.33 -12.81 -46.18
N ALA A 8 27.25 -13.49 -45.76
CA ALA A 8 26.02 -12.88 -45.25
C ALA A 8 26.21 -12.53 -43.77
N LEU A 9 26.23 -11.25 -43.47
CA LEU A 9 26.26 -10.72 -42.10
C LEU A 9 24.83 -10.72 -41.53
N VAL A 10 24.53 -11.64 -40.62
CA VAL A 10 23.26 -11.65 -39.89
C VAL A 10 23.41 -10.72 -38.70
N VAL A 11 22.77 -9.55 -38.77
CA VAL A 11 22.65 -8.64 -37.65
C VAL A 11 21.48 -9.08 -36.79
N ALA A 12 21.76 -9.73 -35.66
CA ALA A 12 20.77 -10.04 -34.65
C ALA A 12 20.48 -8.75 -33.80
N VAL A 13 19.33 -8.13 -34.08
CA VAL A 13 18.84 -7.02 -33.24
C VAL A 13 18.25 -7.61 -31.96
N LEU A 14 18.99 -7.51 -30.85
CA LEU A 14 18.51 -7.79 -29.50
C LEU A 14 17.53 -6.68 -29.09
N LEU A 15 16.23 -6.95 -29.22
CA LEU A 15 15.18 -6.14 -28.58
C LEU A 15 15.26 -6.37 -27.07
N ALA A 16 16.01 -5.54 -26.36
CA ALA A 16 15.93 -5.42 -24.92
C ALA A 16 14.58 -4.82 -24.57
N GLY A 17 13.57 -5.66 -24.35
CA GLY A 17 12.29 -5.24 -23.80
C GLY A 17 12.53 -4.70 -22.38
N SER A 18 12.46 -3.39 -22.21
CA SER A 18 12.36 -2.78 -20.88
C SER A 18 11.07 -3.29 -20.24
N ALA A 19 11.18 -4.21 -19.28
CA ALA A 19 10.08 -4.52 -18.38
C ALA A 19 9.79 -3.24 -17.60
N ALA A 20 8.77 -2.49 -18.01
CA ALA A 20 8.25 -1.39 -17.23
C ALA A 20 7.78 -1.99 -15.91
N ALA A 21 8.44 -1.63 -14.80
CA ALA A 21 7.98 -1.98 -13.48
C ALA A 21 6.57 -1.42 -13.33
N GLN A 22 5.59 -2.30 -13.13
CA GLN A 22 4.21 -1.88 -12.93
C GLN A 22 4.15 -1.09 -11.62
N SER A 23 3.61 0.13 -11.69
CA SER A 23 3.39 0.93 -10.50
C SER A 23 2.48 0.17 -9.53
N PRO A 24 2.79 0.18 -8.23
CA PRO A 24 1.97 -0.52 -7.25
C PRO A 24 0.54 0.02 -7.28
N THR A 25 -0.43 -0.88 -7.22
CA THR A 25 -1.86 -0.56 -7.17
C THR A 25 -2.46 -1.12 -5.90
N LEU A 26 -3.24 -0.30 -5.19
CA LEU A 26 -3.96 -0.65 -3.98
C LEU A 26 -5.45 -0.64 -4.27
N THR A 27 -6.15 -1.73 -3.98
CA THR A 27 -7.61 -1.80 -4.04
C THR A 27 -8.21 -1.49 -2.68
N LEU A 28 -9.20 -0.59 -2.64
CA LEU A 28 -10.07 -0.37 -1.49
C LEU A 28 -11.49 -0.74 -1.88
N ASP A 29 -12.09 -1.67 -1.15
CA ASP A 29 -13.43 -2.20 -1.44
C ASP A 29 -14.23 -2.54 -0.16
N GLY A 30 -15.36 -3.23 -0.34
CA GLY A 30 -16.27 -3.63 0.74
C GLY A 30 -17.25 -2.53 1.10
N LYS A 31 -17.45 -2.27 2.39
CA LYS A 31 -18.40 -1.29 2.93
C LYS A 31 -17.94 0.16 2.82
N VAL A 32 -17.53 0.55 1.62
CA VAL A 32 -17.24 1.93 1.20
C VAL A 32 -18.18 2.32 0.07
N LYS A 33 -18.55 3.60 -0.03
CA LYS A 33 -19.52 4.06 -1.04
C LYS A 33 -19.06 3.82 -2.47
N HIS A 34 -17.76 3.95 -2.71
CA HIS A 34 -17.17 3.78 -4.03
C HIS A 34 -15.88 2.96 -3.92
N ALA A 35 -15.95 1.67 -4.31
CA ALA A 35 -14.71 0.89 -4.42
C ALA A 35 -13.74 1.57 -5.40
N GLN A 36 -12.45 1.65 -5.02
CA GLN A 36 -11.44 2.39 -5.77
C GLN A 36 -10.12 1.61 -5.90
N HIS A 37 -9.39 1.93 -6.95
CA HIS A 37 -8.00 1.54 -7.13
C HIS A 37 -7.13 2.79 -7.02
N PHE A 38 -6.15 2.75 -6.14
CA PHE A 38 -5.20 3.83 -5.93
C PHE A 38 -3.83 3.45 -6.48
N VAL A 39 -3.23 4.34 -7.24
CA VAL A 39 -1.82 4.32 -7.58
C VAL A 39 -1.07 5.37 -6.75
N LEU A 40 0.26 5.37 -6.79
CA LEU A 40 1.08 6.29 -6.01
C LEU A 40 0.68 7.77 -6.21
N ASP A 41 0.38 8.16 -7.44
CA ASP A 41 0.00 9.55 -7.75
C ASP A 41 -1.33 9.95 -7.12
N ASP A 42 -2.25 9.00 -6.91
CA ASP A 42 -3.51 9.28 -6.22
C ASP A 42 -3.29 9.46 -4.73
N LEU A 43 -2.44 8.62 -4.10
CA LEU A 43 -2.08 8.80 -2.69
C LEU A 43 -1.40 10.15 -2.46
N LYS A 44 -0.52 10.58 -3.36
CA LYS A 44 0.18 11.87 -3.24
C LYS A 44 -0.71 13.10 -3.38
N LYS A 45 -1.95 12.96 -3.87
CA LYS A 45 -2.97 14.03 -3.88
C LYS A 45 -3.65 14.20 -2.53
N LEU A 46 -3.59 13.20 -1.66
CA LEU A 46 -4.14 13.23 -0.31
C LEU A 46 -3.12 13.85 0.68
N PRO A 47 -3.57 14.36 1.84
CA PRO A 47 -2.67 14.93 2.84
C PRO A 47 -1.62 13.92 3.30
N ALA A 48 -0.36 14.22 3.05
CA ALA A 48 0.76 13.38 3.50
C ALA A 48 0.92 13.45 5.02
N GLN A 49 1.25 12.32 5.61
CA GLN A 49 1.56 12.15 7.02
C GLN A 49 2.91 11.46 7.19
N HIS A 50 3.57 11.76 8.31
CA HIS A 50 4.83 11.16 8.70
C HIS A 50 4.66 10.42 10.02
N ALA A 51 5.29 9.26 10.14
CA ALA A 51 5.31 8.49 11.38
C ALA A 51 6.70 7.89 11.62
N ASP A 52 7.27 8.24 12.76
CA ASP A 52 8.45 7.56 13.30
C ASP A 52 7.98 6.40 14.15
N VAL A 53 8.45 5.20 13.84
CA VAL A 53 8.04 3.99 14.53
C VAL A 53 9.24 3.19 15.01
N THR A 54 9.06 2.55 16.17
CA THR A 54 10.00 1.56 16.70
C THR A 54 9.20 0.35 17.15
N TYR A 55 9.50 -0.81 16.61
CA TYR A 55 8.81 -2.06 16.95
C TYR A 55 9.76 -3.26 16.90
N GLN A 56 9.42 -4.32 17.62
CA GLN A 56 10.18 -5.57 17.65
C GLN A 56 9.80 -6.47 16.48
N THR A 57 10.78 -7.16 15.94
CA THR A 57 10.63 -8.26 14.98
C THR A 57 11.44 -9.46 15.42
N ASP A 58 11.26 -10.62 14.79
CA ASP A 58 12.06 -11.82 15.05
C ASP A 58 13.56 -11.62 14.78
N ARG A 59 13.90 -10.58 13.99
CA ARG A 59 15.27 -10.19 13.66
C ARG A 59 15.81 -9.06 14.52
N GLY A 60 15.08 -8.65 15.55
CA GLY A 60 15.42 -7.54 16.43
C GLY A 60 14.57 -6.28 16.21
N PRO A 61 14.90 -5.19 16.91
CA PRO A 61 14.16 -3.93 16.83
C PRO A 61 14.35 -3.27 15.46
N VAL A 62 13.28 -2.67 14.97
CA VAL A 62 13.26 -1.83 13.77
C VAL A 62 12.84 -0.42 14.18
N THR A 63 13.65 0.57 13.81
CA THR A 63 13.31 2.01 13.87
C THR A 63 13.32 2.55 12.46
N ALA A 64 12.25 3.23 12.05
CA ALA A 64 12.13 3.80 10.72
C ALA A 64 11.16 4.98 10.71
N SER A 65 11.37 5.92 9.78
CA SER A 65 10.44 6.99 9.45
C SER A 65 9.67 6.64 8.18
N PHE A 66 8.36 6.76 8.22
CA PHE A 66 7.49 6.49 7.07
C PHE A 66 6.74 7.73 6.65
N THR A 67 6.58 7.91 5.33
CA THR A 67 5.69 8.90 4.72
C THR A 67 4.59 8.17 3.98
N GLY A 68 3.37 8.62 4.14
CA GLY A 68 2.20 8.04 3.51
C GLY A 68 0.96 8.90 3.72
N VAL A 69 -0.21 8.28 3.64
CA VAL A 69 -1.50 8.91 3.92
C VAL A 69 -2.23 8.11 5.00
N LEU A 70 -3.13 8.74 5.72
CA LEU A 70 -3.94 8.01 6.68
C LEU A 70 -4.83 6.98 5.97
N LEU A 71 -4.94 5.80 6.53
CA LEU A 71 -5.88 4.78 6.04
C LEU A 71 -7.33 5.31 6.06
N TRP A 72 -7.68 6.12 7.05
CA TRP A 72 -9.00 6.78 7.09
C TRP A 72 -9.21 7.73 5.91
N SER A 73 -8.18 8.46 5.46
CA SER A 73 -8.28 9.35 4.31
C SER A 73 -8.58 8.62 2.99
N LEU A 74 -8.17 7.35 2.86
CA LEU A 74 -8.58 6.54 1.71
C LEU A 74 -10.07 6.19 1.76
N ILE A 75 -10.59 5.87 2.95
CA ILE A 75 -12.03 5.62 3.15
C ILE A 75 -12.83 6.88 2.81
N GLU A 76 -12.38 8.06 3.25
CA GLU A 76 -13.00 9.34 2.91
C GLU A 76 -12.95 9.63 1.40
N ALA A 77 -11.82 9.36 0.75
CA ALA A 77 -11.68 9.51 -0.69
C ALA A 77 -12.61 8.56 -1.48
N ALA A 78 -12.94 7.42 -0.91
CA ALA A 78 -13.94 6.47 -1.43
C ALA A 78 -15.40 6.88 -1.11
N GLY A 79 -15.62 8.11 -0.64
CA GLY A 79 -16.94 8.66 -0.31
C GLY A 79 -17.42 8.34 1.11
N GLY A 80 -16.56 7.75 1.94
CA GLY A 80 -16.87 7.31 3.30
C GLY A 80 -17.42 5.88 3.36
N LEU A 81 -17.84 5.48 4.55
CA LEU A 81 -18.47 4.18 4.78
C LEU A 81 -19.83 4.11 4.10
N ASP A 82 -20.14 2.98 3.49
CA ASP A 82 -21.47 2.65 2.94
C ASP A 82 -22.33 2.01 4.04
N ASP A 83 -22.63 2.80 5.05
CA ASP A 83 -23.45 2.43 6.18
C ASP A 83 -24.13 3.69 6.71
N SER A 84 -25.45 3.69 6.78
CA SER A 84 -26.28 4.79 7.28
C SER A 84 -26.63 4.68 8.77
N GLU A 85 -26.17 3.64 9.43
CA GLU A 85 -26.44 3.44 10.85
C GLU A 85 -25.71 4.48 11.72
N LYS A 86 -26.33 4.79 12.84
CA LYS A 86 -25.69 5.65 13.82
C LYS A 86 -24.40 5.00 14.34
N ASN A 87 -23.31 5.75 14.35
CA ASN A 87 -21.98 5.27 14.76
C ASN A 87 -21.43 4.14 13.85
N ALA A 88 -21.73 4.17 12.56
CA ALA A 88 -21.26 3.19 11.59
C ALA A 88 -19.77 2.82 11.75
N ALA A 89 -18.93 3.79 12.11
CA ALA A 89 -17.49 3.55 12.27
C ALA A 89 -17.12 2.53 13.37
N VAL A 90 -18.02 2.15 14.30
CA VAL A 90 -17.71 1.10 15.29
C VAL A 90 -18.13 -0.31 14.84
N HIS A 91 -18.80 -0.42 13.69
CA HIS A 91 -19.41 -1.69 13.27
C HIS A 91 -18.54 -2.50 12.30
N HIS A 92 -17.50 -1.90 11.73
CA HIS A 92 -16.78 -2.51 10.61
C HIS A 92 -15.38 -2.96 10.98
N ALA A 93 -15.02 -4.15 10.49
CA ALA A 93 -13.62 -4.58 10.42
C ALA A 93 -12.96 -4.06 9.14
N ILE A 94 -11.65 -3.90 9.18
CA ILE A 94 -10.81 -3.60 8.02
C ILE A 94 -9.83 -4.75 7.84
N ARG A 95 -9.97 -5.47 6.74
CA ARG A 95 -9.05 -6.52 6.34
C ARG A 95 -8.03 -5.97 5.37
N VAL A 96 -6.75 -6.09 5.70
CA VAL A 96 -5.61 -5.76 4.84
C VAL A 96 -4.99 -7.04 4.33
N THR A 97 -4.82 -7.16 3.02
CA THR A 97 -4.22 -8.33 2.37
C THR A 97 -2.96 -7.92 1.61
N ALA A 98 -1.88 -8.65 1.82
CA ALA A 98 -0.61 -8.49 1.13
C ALA A 98 -0.44 -9.45 -0.06
N LYS A 99 0.56 -9.21 -0.91
CA LYS A 99 0.89 -10.07 -2.07
C LYS A 99 1.20 -11.52 -1.69
N ASP A 100 1.82 -11.74 -0.53
CA ASP A 100 2.16 -13.07 0.01
C ASP A 100 0.99 -13.74 0.72
N SER A 101 -0.23 -13.19 0.60
CA SER A 101 -1.45 -13.65 1.27
C SER A 101 -1.45 -13.42 2.79
N TYR A 102 -0.49 -12.67 3.33
CA TYR A 102 -0.58 -12.24 4.72
C TYR A 102 -1.81 -11.37 4.93
N VAL A 103 -2.55 -11.62 6.00
CA VAL A 103 -3.76 -10.88 6.36
C VAL A 103 -3.61 -10.25 7.73
N MET A 104 -3.98 -8.98 7.82
CA MET A 104 -4.11 -8.23 9.08
C MET A 104 -5.52 -7.67 9.18
N VAL A 105 -6.09 -7.69 10.38
CA VAL A 105 -7.41 -7.10 10.65
C VAL A 105 -7.29 -6.04 11.73
N THR A 106 -7.94 -4.91 11.49
CA THR A 106 -8.18 -3.83 12.45
C THR A 106 -9.65 -3.41 12.37
N SER A 107 -10.06 -2.35 13.01
CA SER A 107 -11.44 -1.86 12.93
C SER A 107 -11.48 -0.40 12.46
N THR A 108 -12.60 -0.02 11.86
CA THR A 108 -12.89 1.38 11.56
C THR A 108 -12.89 2.23 12.81
N GLY A 109 -13.40 1.70 13.94
CA GLY A 109 -13.42 2.41 15.22
C GLY A 109 -12.03 2.70 15.81
N GLU A 110 -11.01 1.88 15.49
CA GLU A 110 -9.64 2.15 15.94
C GLU A 110 -9.02 3.35 15.21
N ILE A 111 -9.33 3.53 13.93
CA ILE A 111 -8.71 4.55 13.08
C ILE A 111 -9.57 5.79 12.83
N ALA A 112 -10.87 5.74 13.08
CA ALA A 112 -11.76 6.87 12.90
C ALA A 112 -11.35 8.04 13.82
N PRO A 113 -11.21 9.28 13.29
CA PRO A 113 -10.71 10.43 14.06
C PRO A 113 -11.53 10.75 15.30
N ASP A 114 -12.85 10.55 15.23
CA ASP A 114 -13.79 10.83 16.32
C ASP A 114 -13.85 9.73 17.39
N LEU A 115 -13.11 8.64 17.20
CA LEU A 115 -13.08 7.46 18.09
C LEU A 115 -11.65 7.18 18.56
N GLY A 116 -11.06 6.05 18.12
CA GLY A 116 -9.71 5.67 18.51
C GLY A 116 -8.63 6.62 17.95
N GLY A 117 -8.85 7.17 16.79
CA GLY A 117 -7.98 8.16 16.16
C GLY A 117 -6.57 7.66 15.86
N LYS A 118 -6.35 6.32 15.80
CA LYS A 118 -5.04 5.77 15.52
C LYS A 118 -4.62 6.15 14.11
N GLN A 119 -3.47 6.76 13.99
CA GLN A 119 -2.94 7.24 12.71
C GLN A 119 -2.29 6.11 11.90
N ALA A 120 -3.09 5.10 11.54
CA ALA A 120 -2.66 4.05 10.62
C ALA A 120 -2.32 4.64 9.26
N LEU A 121 -1.11 4.38 8.74
CA LEU A 121 -0.64 4.90 7.46
C LEU A 121 -0.70 3.84 6.38
N VAL A 122 -1.09 4.26 5.17
CA VAL A 122 -0.71 3.63 3.91
C VAL A 122 0.54 4.33 3.42
N ALA A 123 1.70 3.76 3.72
CA ALA A 123 3.00 4.34 3.45
C ALA A 123 3.48 4.01 2.04
N TYR A 124 4.13 4.99 1.40
CA TYR A 124 4.79 4.87 0.09
C TYR A 124 6.27 5.25 0.13
N GLU A 125 6.78 5.74 1.29
CA GLU A 125 8.21 6.02 1.51
C GLU A 125 8.65 5.50 2.88
N ARG A 126 9.93 5.12 2.95
CA ARG A 126 10.62 4.77 4.19
C ARG A 126 11.99 5.43 4.23
N ASP A 127 12.29 6.11 5.33
CA ASP A 127 13.57 6.80 5.56
C ASP A 127 13.95 7.73 4.38
N GLY A 128 12.94 8.43 3.82
CA GLY A 128 13.07 9.34 2.69
C GLY A 128 13.27 8.67 1.33
N LYS A 129 13.09 7.35 1.22
CA LYS A 129 13.20 6.59 -0.02
C LYS A 129 11.85 6.01 -0.42
N PRO A 130 11.49 6.03 -1.71
CA PRO A 130 10.29 5.36 -2.20
C PRO A 130 10.29 3.88 -1.83
N LEU A 131 9.12 3.36 -1.51
CA LEU A 131 8.86 1.92 -1.40
C LEU A 131 8.45 1.38 -2.77
N ASP A 132 8.82 0.12 -3.05
CA ASP A 132 8.41 -0.56 -4.28
C ASP A 132 6.91 -0.87 -4.29
N ASP A 133 6.33 -1.12 -3.11
CA ASP A 133 4.93 -1.40 -2.87
C ASP A 133 4.41 -0.67 -1.64
N PHE A 134 3.09 -0.54 -1.53
CA PHE A 134 2.45 0.11 -0.38
C PHE A 134 2.61 -0.73 0.89
N ARG A 135 2.64 -0.04 2.02
CA ARG A 135 2.80 -0.65 3.33
C ARG A 135 1.80 -0.09 4.32
N ILE A 136 1.15 -0.95 5.12
CA ILE A 136 0.47 -0.48 6.33
C ILE A 136 1.48 -0.28 7.44
N VAL A 137 1.40 0.85 8.10
CA VAL A 137 2.17 1.18 9.29
C VAL A 137 1.22 1.54 10.42
N MET A 138 1.38 0.87 11.57
CA MET A 138 0.56 1.06 12.77
C MET A 138 1.40 1.70 13.86
N PRO A 139 1.46 3.04 13.96
CA PRO A 139 2.25 3.73 14.97
C PRO A 139 1.84 3.33 16.39
N GLY A 140 2.82 3.18 17.26
CA GLY A 140 2.62 2.80 18.66
C GLY A 140 2.49 1.29 18.92
N ASP A 141 2.47 0.45 17.88
CA ASP A 141 2.55 -0.99 18.08
C ASP A 141 3.96 -1.40 18.53
N LYS A 142 4.03 -2.25 19.57
CA LYS A 142 5.31 -2.75 20.10
C LYS A 142 5.92 -3.84 19.22
N HIS A 143 5.13 -4.52 18.39
CA HIS A 143 5.53 -5.58 17.49
C HIS A 143 5.12 -5.31 16.05
N GLY A 144 5.91 -5.80 15.09
CA GLY A 144 5.75 -5.51 13.67
C GLY A 144 4.62 -6.25 12.94
N ALA A 145 3.84 -7.10 13.63
CA ALA A 145 2.83 -7.96 12.99
C ALA A 145 1.76 -7.18 12.19
N ARG A 146 1.39 -5.98 12.63
CA ARG A 146 0.43 -5.13 11.90
C ARG A 146 1.09 -4.12 10.94
N ASN A 147 2.43 -4.11 10.85
CA ASN A 147 3.15 -3.32 9.85
C ASN A 147 3.32 -4.13 8.56
N VAL A 148 2.22 -4.26 7.80
CA VAL A 148 2.10 -5.16 6.63
C VAL A 148 2.79 -4.57 5.41
N ARG A 149 3.69 -5.34 4.78
CA ARG A 149 4.37 -4.99 3.53
C ARG A 149 3.57 -5.46 2.32
N ASP A 150 3.86 -4.86 1.16
CA ASP A 150 3.39 -5.31 -0.15
C ASP A 150 1.85 -5.45 -0.20
N VAL A 151 1.17 -4.46 0.34
CA VAL A 151 -0.30 -4.43 0.46
C VAL A 151 -0.93 -4.25 -0.91
N ILE A 152 -1.91 -5.11 -1.23
CA ILE A 152 -2.65 -5.07 -2.50
C ILE A 152 -4.14 -4.76 -2.33
N THR A 153 -4.74 -5.13 -1.19
CA THR A 153 -6.16 -4.92 -0.96
C THR A 153 -6.45 -4.52 0.48
N ILE A 154 -7.37 -3.58 0.63
CA ILE A 154 -7.99 -3.17 1.88
C ILE A 154 -9.49 -3.33 1.71
N THR A 155 -10.12 -4.21 2.48
CA THR A 155 -11.56 -4.46 2.44
C THR A 155 -12.19 -4.01 3.75
N VAL A 156 -13.21 -3.16 3.68
CA VAL A 156 -14.06 -2.82 4.82
C VAL A 156 -15.22 -3.84 4.88
N GLU A 157 -15.32 -4.60 5.97
CA GLU A 157 -16.27 -5.70 6.16
C GLU A 157 -17.44 -5.30 7.08
#